data_a8f4ef0256086e21153770209385f61b
#
_entry.id   a8f4ef0256086e21153770209385f61b
#
_cell.length_a   1.000
_cell.length_b   1.000
_cell.length_c   1.000
_cell.angle_alpha   90.00
_cell.angle_beta   90.00
_cell.angle_gamma   90.00
#
_symmetry.space_group_name_H-M   'P 1'
#
loop_
_entity.id
_entity.type
_entity.pdbx_description
1 polymer ?
#
loop_
_entity_poly.entity_id
_entity_poly.type
_entity_poly.pdbx_seq_one_letter_code
_entity_poly.pdbx_strand_id
1 'polypeptide(L)'
;MKSTGIIRRVDELGRVVIPIELRNKFGIYEKDPIEIFVDGSNIILKKYEPNCIFCGATKKLVSYNEKLVCSKCAEKINQLVSNGYIFITEKS
;
A
#
# COMPACT_ATOMS: atom_id res chain seq x y z
N MET A 1 -13.47 -3.49 15.33
CA MET A 1 -13.70 -4.41 14.20
C MET A 1 -15.06 -5.04 14.33
N LYS A 2 -15.76 -5.19 13.24
CA LYS A 2 -17.10 -5.67 13.30
C LYS A 2 -17.21 -6.93 12.49
N SER A 3 -17.84 -7.96 13.03
CA SER A 3 -18.02 -9.22 12.30
C SER A 3 -19.06 -9.08 11.21
N THR A 4 -18.80 -9.69 10.07
CA THR A 4 -19.79 -9.78 9.01
C THR A 4 -20.70 -10.96 9.20
N GLY A 5 -20.33 -11.88 10.09
CA GLY A 5 -21.05 -13.13 10.27
C GLY A 5 -20.77 -14.16 9.18
N ILE A 6 -19.88 -13.84 8.24
CA ILE A 6 -19.54 -14.74 7.15
C ILE A 6 -18.36 -15.62 7.57
N ILE A 7 -18.52 -16.93 7.41
CA ILE A 7 -17.50 -17.89 7.75
C ILE A 7 -17.15 -18.67 6.51
N ARG A 8 -15.85 -18.81 6.23
CA ARG A 8 -15.37 -19.58 5.10
C ARG A 8 -14.28 -20.52 5.57
N ARG A 9 -14.16 -21.65 4.92
CA ARG A 9 -13.15 -22.64 5.27
C ARG A 9 -11.92 -22.47 4.39
N VAL A 10 -10.76 -22.70 4.99
CA VAL A 10 -9.52 -22.72 4.25
C VAL A 10 -9.46 -24.06 3.52
N ASP A 11 -9.17 -24.06 2.24
CA ASP A 11 -9.08 -25.29 1.46
C ASP A 11 -7.68 -25.93 1.62
N GLU A 12 -7.47 -27.05 0.92
CA GLU A 12 -6.21 -27.77 1.06
C GLU A 12 -5.02 -27.03 0.48
N LEU A 13 -5.24 -26.02 -0.33
CA LEU A 13 -4.17 -25.20 -0.88
C LEU A 13 -3.97 -23.90 -0.09
N GLY A 14 -4.68 -23.75 1.02
CA GLY A 14 -4.54 -22.55 1.85
C GLY A 14 -5.34 -21.37 1.35
N ARG A 15 -6.36 -21.58 0.52
CA ARG A 15 -7.13 -20.48 -0.06
C ARG A 15 -8.45 -20.29 0.66
N VAL A 16 -8.89 -19.05 0.71
CA VAL A 16 -10.19 -18.67 1.25
C VAL A 16 -10.87 -17.80 0.22
N VAL A 17 -12.13 -18.04 -0.05
CA VAL A 17 -12.87 -17.22 -1.01
C VAL A 17 -13.41 -15.99 -0.31
N ILE A 18 -13.15 -14.83 -0.85
CA ILE A 18 -13.73 -13.59 -0.35
C ILE A 18 -15.12 -13.48 -0.97
N PRO A 19 -16.18 -13.38 -0.15
CA PRO A 19 -17.55 -13.32 -0.67
C PRO A 19 -17.74 -12.17 -1.64
N ILE A 20 -18.60 -12.40 -2.65
CA ILE A 20 -18.81 -11.39 -3.70
C ILE A 20 -19.37 -10.09 -3.11
N GLU A 21 -20.15 -10.15 -2.05
CA GLU A 21 -20.70 -8.94 -1.44
C GLU A 21 -19.57 -8.05 -0.91
N LEU A 22 -18.55 -8.65 -0.31
CA LEU A 22 -17.42 -7.90 0.22
C LEU A 22 -16.54 -7.41 -0.90
N ARG A 23 -16.35 -8.23 -1.94
CA ARG A 23 -15.54 -7.81 -3.09
C ARG A 23 -16.16 -6.58 -3.75
N ASN A 24 -17.47 -6.59 -3.93
CA ASN A 24 -18.16 -5.45 -4.54
C ASN A 24 -18.09 -4.22 -3.66
N LYS A 25 -18.24 -4.40 -2.35
CA LYS A 25 -18.22 -3.28 -1.43
C LYS A 25 -16.87 -2.56 -1.42
N PHE A 26 -15.79 -3.30 -1.55
CA PHE A 26 -14.45 -2.73 -1.50
C PHE A 26 -13.78 -2.60 -2.87
N GLY A 27 -14.50 -2.85 -3.93
CA GLY A 27 -13.99 -2.68 -5.28
C GLY A 27 -12.88 -3.66 -5.63
N ILE A 28 -12.97 -4.88 -5.13
CA ILE A 28 -11.97 -5.91 -5.39
C ILE A 28 -12.45 -6.78 -6.52
N TYR A 29 -11.74 -6.77 -7.63
CA TYR A 29 -12.12 -7.52 -8.82
C TYR A 29 -11.09 -8.56 -9.18
N GLU A 30 -11.43 -9.40 -10.16
CA GLU A 30 -10.56 -10.46 -10.58
C GLU A 30 -9.17 -9.94 -10.91
N LYS A 31 -8.15 -10.61 -10.42
CA LYS A 31 -6.74 -10.27 -10.64
C LYS A 31 -6.25 -9.03 -9.92
N ASP A 32 -7.08 -8.40 -9.12
CA ASP A 32 -6.62 -7.26 -8.33
C ASP A 32 -5.63 -7.73 -7.27
N PRO A 33 -4.57 -7.01 -7.05
CA PRO A 33 -3.62 -7.37 -6.01
C PRO A 33 -4.18 -6.99 -4.63
N ILE A 34 -3.93 -7.86 -3.67
CA ILE A 34 -4.38 -7.67 -2.30
C ILE A 34 -3.15 -7.66 -1.40
N GLU A 35 -3.07 -6.69 -0.53
CA GLU A 35 -2.00 -6.63 0.43
C GLU A 35 -2.48 -7.24 1.74
N ILE A 36 -1.64 -8.05 2.35
CA ILE A 36 -1.99 -8.79 3.56
C ILE A 36 -1.23 -8.22 4.73
N PHE A 37 -1.95 -7.82 5.77
CA PHE A 37 -1.37 -7.28 6.98
C PHE A 37 -1.67 -8.20 8.15
N VAL A 38 -0.86 -8.12 9.18
CA VAL A 38 -1.08 -8.87 10.42
C VAL A 38 -1.22 -7.85 11.55
N ASP A 39 -2.24 -7.98 12.36
CA ASP A 39 -2.46 -7.12 13.50
C ASP A 39 -2.87 -8.01 14.66
N GLY A 40 -1.94 -8.29 15.58
CA GLY A 40 -2.19 -9.19 16.69
C GLY A 40 -2.45 -10.59 16.16
N SER A 41 -3.62 -11.12 16.41
CA SER A 41 -4.00 -12.44 15.92
C SER A 41 -4.86 -12.35 14.66
N ASN A 42 -4.94 -11.16 14.05
CA ASN A 42 -5.78 -10.94 12.89
C ASN A 42 -4.99 -10.84 11.61
N ILE A 43 -5.58 -11.32 10.53
CA ILE A 43 -5.04 -11.14 9.19
C ILE A 43 -5.96 -10.15 8.50
N ILE A 44 -5.41 -9.05 8.02
CA ILE A 44 -6.19 -7.99 7.38
C ILE A 44 -5.85 -7.96 5.90
N LEU A 45 -6.86 -8.01 5.06
CA LEU A 45 -6.70 -7.97 3.62
C LEU A 45 -7.18 -6.62 3.11
N LYS A 46 -6.36 -5.94 2.35
CA LYS A 46 -6.75 -4.66 1.76
C LYS A 46 -6.37 -4.64 0.30
N LYS A 47 -7.17 -3.99 -0.52
CA LYS A 47 -6.84 -3.81 -1.91
C LYS A 47 -5.54 -3.04 -1.98
N TYR A 48 -4.57 -3.55 -2.75
CA TYR A 48 -3.29 -2.90 -2.86
C TYR A 48 -3.40 -1.70 -3.79
N GLU A 49 -3.01 -0.54 -3.31
CA GLU A 49 -2.95 0.65 -4.14
C GLU A 49 -1.60 1.28 -3.96
N PRO A 50 -0.79 1.35 -5.01
CA PRO A 50 0.50 2.01 -4.90
C PRO A 50 0.30 3.46 -4.51
N ASN A 51 1.13 3.98 -3.62
CA ASN A 51 1.02 5.37 -3.24
C ASN A 51 2.38 5.93 -2.85
N CYS A 52 2.45 7.25 -2.81
CA CYS A 52 3.67 7.95 -2.44
C CYS A 52 4.01 7.63 -0.99
N ILE A 53 5.26 7.28 -0.73
CA ILE A 53 5.72 6.93 0.60
C ILE A 53 5.66 8.12 1.57
N PHE A 54 5.65 9.34 1.07
CA PHE A 54 5.62 10.53 1.90
C PHE A 54 4.23 11.12 2.14
N CYS A 55 3.45 11.27 1.10
CA CYS A 55 2.16 11.93 1.24
C CYS A 55 0.95 11.05 0.94
N GLY A 56 1.18 9.84 0.46
CA GLY A 56 0.08 8.93 0.17
C GLY A 56 -0.64 9.15 -1.16
N ALA A 57 -0.16 10.09 -1.98
CA ALA A 57 -0.78 10.34 -3.28
C ALA A 57 -0.70 9.10 -4.15
N THR A 58 -1.71 8.85 -4.96
CA THR A 58 -1.79 7.66 -5.81
C THR A 58 -1.52 7.93 -7.28
N LYS A 59 -1.25 9.20 -7.64
CA LYS A 59 -1.03 9.56 -9.04
C LYS A 59 0.35 10.13 -9.25
N LYS A 60 0.83 10.02 -10.48
CA LYS A 60 2.12 10.57 -10.87
C LYS A 60 3.25 10.06 -9.99
N LEU A 61 3.30 8.77 -9.84
CA LEU A 61 4.30 8.12 -9.00
C LEU A 61 5.53 7.72 -9.82
N VAL A 62 6.69 7.90 -9.24
CA VAL A 62 7.93 7.40 -9.82
C VAL A 62 8.54 6.45 -8.79
N SER A 63 9.27 5.47 -9.28
CA SER A 63 9.89 4.48 -8.40
C SER A 63 11.36 4.78 -8.23
N TYR A 64 11.82 4.76 -7.00
CA TYR A 64 13.24 4.92 -6.71
C TYR A 64 13.58 3.98 -5.56
N ASN A 65 14.52 3.08 -5.79
CA ASN A 65 14.91 2.08 -4.81
C ASN A 65 13.71 1.31 -4.27
N GLU A 66 12.85 0.89 -5.18
CA GLU A 66 11.66 0.11 -4.85
C GLU A 66 10.64 0.89 -4.01
N LYS A 67 10.80 2.17 -3.87
CA LYS A 67 9.83 3.02 -3.16
C LYS A 67 9.19 3.98 -4.14
N LEU A 68 7.95 4.31 -3.90
CA LEU A 68 7.20 5.20 -4.79
C LEU A 68 7.13 6.60 -4.22
N VAL A 69 7.33 7.58 -5.06
CA VAL A 69 7.30 8.99 -4.68
C VAL A 69 6.49 9.73 -5.72
N CYS A 70 5.57 10.58 -5.31
CA CYS A 70 4.79 11.34 -6.27
C CYS A 70 5.62 12.51 -6.81
N SER A 71 5.20 13.05 -7.94
CA SER A 71 5.94 14.14 -8.59
C SER A 71 6.09 15.36 -7.69
N LYS A 72 5.08 15.67 -6.88
CA LYS A 72 5.17 16.82 -5.99
C LYS A 72 6.20 16.63 -4.91
N CYS A 73 6.26 15.46 -4.30
CA CYS A 73 7.28 15.19 -3.28
C CYS A 73 8.66 15.12 -3.89
N ALA A 74 8.78 14.56 -5.08
CA ALA A 74 10.06 14.50 -5.77
C ALA A 74 10.55 15.91 -6.10
N GLU A 75 9.63 16.81 -6.48
CA GLU A 75 10.00 18.17 -6.77
C GLU A 75 10.44 18.90 -5.52
N LYS A 76 9.78 18.69 -4.41
CA LYS A 76 10.18 19.31 -3.14
C LYS A 76 11.56 18.85 -2.70
N ILE A 77 11.87 17.57 -2.89
CA ILE A 77 13.19 17.05 -2.58
C ILE A 77 14.21 17.69 -3.48
N ASN A 78 13.89 17.84 -4.76
CA ASN A 78 14.79 18.49 -5.70
C ASN A 78 15.05 19.95 -5.32
N GLN A 79 14.04 20.65 -4.81
CA GLN A 79 14.21 22.01 -4.36
C GLN A 79 15.15 22.12 -3.18
N LEU A 80 15.13 21.14 -2.28
CA LEU A 80 16.04 21.14 -1.16
C LEU A 80 17.50 21.05 -1.65
N VAL A 81 17.73 20.21 -2.63
CA VAL A 81 19.06 20.08 -3.20
C VAL A 81 19.45 21.35 -3.96
N SER A 82 18.54 21.88 -4.77
CA SER A 82 18.80 23.05 -5.59
C SER A 82 19.00 24.31 -4.77
N ASN A 83 18.38 24.40 -3.61
CA ASN A 83 18.53 25.57 -2.77
C ASN A 83 19.77 25.53 -1.88
N GLY A 84 20.59 24.51 -2.06
CA GLY A 84 21.86 24.47 -1.35
C GLY A 84 21.76 24.08 0.12
N TYR A 85 20.74 23.32 0.49
CA TYR A 85 20.65 22.88 1.86
C TYR A 85 21.84 22.00 2.18
N ILE A 86 22.33 22.12 3.38
CA ILE A 86 23.46 21.36 3.80
C ILE A 86 23.00 19.99 4.24
N PHE A 87 23.60 18.95 3.67
CA PHE A 87 23.25 17.62 4.09
C PHE A 87 24.11 17.22 5.26
N ILE A 88 23.52 16.64 6.24
CA ILE A 88 24.23 16.14 7.37
C ILE A 88 24.67 14.77 7.02
N THR A 89 25.93 14.61 6.67
CA THR A 89 26.36 13.32 6.27
C THR A 89 27.14 12.72 7.36
N GLU A 90 27.19 11.45 7.40
CA GLU A 90 27.82 10.81 8.31
C GLU A 90 29.16 10.91 7.89
N LYS A 91 29.97 11.23 8.58
CA LYS A 91 31.16 11.35 8.21
C LYS A 91 31.61 10.19 7.86
N SER A 92 31.55 9.97 6.98
CA SER A 92 31.75 8.69 6.67
C SER A 92 33.15 8.42 6.40
#